data_519f2e112f9500e30776588456639c01
#
_entry.id   519f2e112f9500e30776588456639c01
#
_cell.length_a   1.000
_cell.length_b   1.000
_cell.length_c   1.000
_cell.angle_alpha   90.00
_cell.angle_beta   90.00
_cell.angle_gamma   90.00
#
_symmetry.space_group_name_H-M   'P 1'
#
loop_
_entity.id
_entity.type
_entity.pdbx_description
1 polymer ?
#
loop_
_entity_poly.entity_id
_entity_poly.type
_entity_poly.pdbx_seq_one_letter_code
_entity_poly.pdbx_strand_id
1 'polypeptide(L)'
;MTKQEFVDQVASRSGLNRRDAAKAVDAFLDSITAALTGGEAVNFTGFGKFSVQKRAARQGVNPRNPGQKVTIPAATVPKFSAGSSLKQAVK
;
A
#
# COMPACT_ATOMS: atom_id res chain seq x y z
N MET A 1 10.55 2.06 -12.36
CA MET A 1 9.40 1.71 -13.25
C MET A 1 8.22 2.60 -12.91
N THR A 2 7.64 3.23 -13.91
CA THR A 2 6.43 4.04 -13.75
C THR A 2 5.18 3.15 -13.78
N LYS A 3 4.03 3.72 -13.38
CA LYS A 3 2.75 3.02 -13.48
C LYS A 3 2.45 2.60 -14.93
N GLN A 4 2.77 3.47 -15.90
CA GLN A 4 2.52 3.19 -17.30
C GLN A 4 3.38 2.03 -17.81
N GLU A 5 4.64 2.00 -17.43
CA GLU A 5 5.53 0.86 -17.74
C GLU A 5 5.03 -0.42 -17.11
N PHE A 6 4.50 -0.34 -15.89
CA PHE A 6 3.92 -1.49 -15.21
C PHE A 6 2.67 -2.00 -15.94
N VAL A 7 1.80 -1.09 -16.40
CA VAL A 7 0.62 -1.45 -17.20
C VAL A 7 1.03 -2.18 -18.47
N ASP A 8 2.09 -1.71 -19.14
CA ASP A 8 2.61 -2.36 -20.34
C ASP A 8 3.05 -3.81 -20.04
N GLN A 9 3.70 -4.04 -18.90
CA GLN A 9 4.07 -5.39 -18.49
C GLN A 9 2.88 -6.26 -18.19
N VAL A 10 1.86 -5.71 -17.53
CA VAL A 10 0.63 -6.44 -17.24
C VAL A 10 -0.05 -6.86 -18.55
N ALA A 11 -0.11 -5.96 -19.53
CA ALA A 11 -0.67 -6.26 -20.84
C ALA A 11 0.07 -7.42 -21.51
N SER A 12 1.40 -7.37 -21.48
CA SER A 12 2.23 -8.41 -22.09
C SER A 12 2.04 -9.76 -21.42
N ARG A 13 1.99 -9.80 -20.08
CA ARG A 13 1.90 -11.04 -19.33
C ARG A 13 0.50 -11.65 -19.33
N SER A 14 -0.54 -10.83 -19.45
CA SER A 14 -1.93 -11.26 -19.37
C SER A 14 -2.56 -11.56 -20.73
N GLY A 15 -1.94 -11.10 -21.81
CA GLY A 15 -2.53 -11.16 -23.13
C GLY A 15 -3.60 -10.09 -23.38
N LEU A 16 -3.83 -9.20 -22.43
CA LEU A 16 -4.75 -8.07 -22.60
C LEU A 16 -4.09 -6.99 -23.44
N ASN A 17 -4.91 -6.16 -24.10
CA ASN A 17 -4.41 -4.95 -24.72
C ASN A 17 -4.10 -3.91 -23.61
N ARG A 18 -3.38 -2.84 -23.99
CA ARG A 18 -2.98 -1.80 -23.02
C ARG A 18 -4.17 -1.15 -22.32
N ARG A 19 -5.24 -0.92 -23.04
CA ARG A 19 -6.44 -0.30 -22.51
C ARG A 19 -7.08 -1.14 -21.40
N ASP A 20 -7.24 -2.43 -21.66
CA ASP A 20 -7.83 -3.36 -20.69
C ASP A 20 -6.88 -3.61 -19.53
N ALA A 21 -5.58 -3.68 -19.77
CA ALA A 21 -4.58 -3.81 -18.72
C ALA A 21 -4.57 -2.59 -17.80
N ALA A 22 -4.70 -1.39 -18.36
CA ALA A 22 -4.79 -0.16 -17.56
C ALA A 22 -6.02 -0.18 -16.66
N LYS A 23 -7.16 -0.60 -17.19
CA LYS A 23 -8.40 -0.74 -16.41
C LYS A 23 -8.24 -1.76 -15.28
N ALA A 24 -7.60 -2.88 -15.56
CA ALA A 24 -7.37 -3.92 -14.56
C ALA A 24 -6.47 -3.43 -13.43
N VAL A 25 -5.39 -2.73 -13.76
CA VAL A 25 -4.48 -2.16 -12.76
C VAL A 25 -5.20 -1.10 -11.92
N ASP A 26 -5.94 -0.20 -12.55
CA ASP A 26 -6.69 0.83 -11.84
C ASP A 26 -7.76 0.21 -10.92
N ALA A 27 -8.50 -0.77 -11.41
CA ALA A 27 -9.50 -1.47 -10.60
C ALA A 27 -8.85 -2.18 -9.41
N PHE A 28 -7.69 -2.79 -9.61
CA PHE A 28 -6.93 -3.44 -8.53
C PHE A 28 -6.55 -2.43 -7.45
N LEU A 29 -5.97 -1.30 -7.85
CA LEU A 29 -5.55 -0.26 -6.90
C LEU A 29 -6.74 0.35 -6.16
N ASP A 30 -7.83 0.62 -6.89
CA ASP A 30 -9.05 1.16 -6.28
C ASP A 30 -9.68 0.17 -5.30
N SER A 31 -9.65 -1.12 -5.62
CA SER A 31 -10.18 -2.17 -4.75
C SER A 31 -9.39 -2.28 -3.46
N ILE A 32 -8.06 -2.22 -3.54
CA ILE A 32 -7.19 -2.20 -2.36
C ILE A 32 -7.49 -0.97 -1.51
N THR A 33 -7.58 0.19 -2.14
CA THR A 33 -7.88 1.45 -1.45
C THR A 33 -9.23 1.38 -0.73
N ALA A 34 -10.25 0.86 -1.40
CA ALA A 34 -11.58 0.74 -0.81
C ALA A 34 -11.60 -0.21 0.38
N ALA A 35 -10.92 -1.36 0.27
CA ALA A 35 -10.83 -2.32 1.37
C ALA A 35 -10.15 -1.72 2.59
N LEU A 36 -9.01 -1.05 2.39
CA LEU A 36 -8.25 -0.45 3.48
C LEU A 36 -9.01 0.73 4.10
N THR A 37 -9.72 1.50 3.29
CA THR A 37 -10.55 2.60 3.79
C THR A 37 -11.65 2.07 4.72
N GLY A 38 -12.18 0.90 4.43
CA GLY A 38 -13.16 0.22 5.29
C GLY A 38 -12.54 -0.56 6.45
N GLY A 39 -11.22 -0.50 6.62
CA GLY A 39 -10.52 -1.20 7.69
C GLY A 39 -10.31 -2.68 7.44
N GLU A 40 -10.54 -3.13 6.22
CA GLU A 40 -10.44 -4.54 5.84
C GLU A 40 -9.04 -4.86 5.29
N ALA A 41 -8.45 -5.96 5.76
CA ALA A 41 -7.17 -6.41 5.25
C ALA A 41 -7.36 -7.22 3.96
N VAL A 42 -6.37 -7.13 3.05
CA VAL A 42 -6.38 -7.89 1.81
C VAL A 42 -5.14 -8.79 1.80
N ASN A 43 -5.36 -10.09 1.81
CA ASN A 43 -4.27 -11.08 1.86
C ASN A 43 -4.15 -11.81 0.53
N PHE A 44 -2.99 -11.64 -0.12
CA PHE A 44 -2.62 -12.40 -1.30
C PHE A 44 -1.62 -13.48 -0.86
N THR A 45 -2.11 -14.69 -0.66
CA THR A 45 -1.31 -15.80 -0.13
C THR A 45 0.00 -15.96 -0.91
N GLY A 46 1.11 -15.96 -0.19
CA GLY A 46 2.44 -16.07 -0.80
C GLY A 46 3.03 -14.74 -1.28
N PHE A 47 2.21 -13.81 -1.71
CA PHE A 47 2.67 -12.51 -2.21
C PHE A 47 2.81 -11.49 -1.09
N GLY A 48 1.74 -11.25 -0.34
CA GLY A 48 1.77 -10.29 0.74
C GLY A 48 0.39 -9.92 1.23
N LYS A 49 0.38 -9.10 2.26
CA LYS A 49 -0.84 -8.66 2.91
C LYS A 49 -0.87 -7.15 3.03
N PHE A 50 -1.95 -6.54 2.55
CA PHE A 50 -2.25 -5.13 2.75
C PHE A 50 -3.16 -4.98 3.96
N SER A 51 -2.83 -4.08 4.86
CA SER A 51 -3.61 -3.84 6.07
C SER A 51 -3.52 -2.38 6.47
N VAL A 52 -4.33 -2.00 7.45
CA VAL A 52 -4.23 -0.67 8.04
C VAL A 52 -3.71 -0.81 9.46
N GLN A 53 -2.90 0.16 9.87
CA GLN A 53 -2.37 0.25 11.22
C GLN A 53 -2.83 1.56 11.82
N LYS A 54 -3.48 1.45 12.98
CA LYS A 54 -3.90 2.64 13.74
C LYS A 54 -2.78 3.04 14.67
N ARG A 55 -2.40 4.31 14.60
CA ARG A 55 -1.44 4.89 15.54
C ARG A 55 -2.20 5.80 16.48
N ALA A 56 -2.06 5.55 17.79
CA ALA A 56 -2.68 6.39 18.80
C ALA A 56 -2.05 7.78 18.80
N ALA A 57 -2.82 8.78 19.21
CA ALA A 57 -2.30 10.11 19.44
C ALA A 57 -1.21 10.07 20.51
N ARG A 58 -0.14 10.84 20.32
CA ARG A 58 0.98 10.89 21.25
C ARG A 58 1.52 12.30 21.33
N GLN A 59 2.26 12.59 22.41
CA GLN A 59 2.99 13.85 22.53
C GLN A 59 4.41 13.66 22.05
N GLY A 60 4.85 14.60 21.23
CA GLY A 60 6.23 14.71 20.79
C GLY A 60 6.88 15.95 21.30
N VAL A 61 8.17 16.11 21.06
CA VAL A 61 8.95 17.28 21.43
C VAL A 61 9.36 18.01 20.16
N ASN A 62 9.14 19.33 20.12
CA ASN A 62 9.59 20.15 19.00
C ASN A 62 11.12 20.23 19.02
N PRO A 63 11.81 19.73 17.97
CA PRO A 63 13.28 19.74 17.96
C PRO A 63 13.88 21.15 17.95
N ARG A 64 13.14 22.16 17.50
CA ARG A 64 13.60 23.56 17.52
C ARG A 64 13.43 24.22 18.88
N ASN A 65 12.54 23.69 19.69
CA ASN A 65 12.27 24.20 21.03
C ASN A 65 11.98 23.02 21.95
N PRO A 66 13.02 22.41 22.55
CA PRO A 66 12.86 21.19 23.34
C PRO A 66 11.91 21.31 24.54
N GLY A 67 11.64 22.51 24.99
CA GLY A 67 10.70 22.76 26.08
C GLY A 67 9.24 22.76 25.64
N GLN A 68 8.97 22.76 24.32
CA GLN A 68 7.62 22.81 23.78
C GLN A 68 7.18 21.43 23.33
N LYS A 69 6.09 20.95 23.92
CA LYS A 69 5.47 19.67 23.53
C LYS A 69 4.46 19.91 22.42
N VAL A 70 4.46 19.02 21.43
CA VAL A 70 3.47 19.03 20.35
C VAL A 70 2.65 17.75 20.42
N THR A 71 1.37 17.84 20.11
CA THR A 71 0.49 16.67 20.05
C THR A 71 0.50 16.11 18.63
N ILE A 72 0.88 14.84 18.50
CA ILE A 72 0.80 14.12 17.24
C ILE A 72 -0.56 13.40 17.22
N PRO A 73 -1.47 13.78 16.29
CA PRO A 73 -2.81 13.19 16.29
C PRO A 73 -2.78 11.70 15.93
N ALA A 74 -3.82 10.99 16.32
CA ALA A 74 -4.03 9.62 15.90
C ALA A 74 -4.14 9.56 14.37
N ALA A 75 -3.57 8.51 13.78
CA ALA A 75 -3.60 8.33 12.33
C ALA A 75 -3.83 6.86 11.98
N THR A 76 -4.48 6.64 10.84
CA THR A 76 -4.59 5.31 10.24
C THR A 76 -3.72 5.29 9.00
N VAL A 77 -2.75 4.36 8.96
CA VAL A 77 -1.80 4.29 7.85
C VAL A 77 -1.88 2.93 7.17
N PRO A 78 -1.73 2.88 5.84
CA PRO A 78 -1.66 1.61 5.15
C PRO A 78 -0.32 0.92 5.42
N LYS A 79 -0.35 -0.41 5.46
CA LYS A 79 0.84 -1.22 5.68
C LYS A 79 0.83 -2.40 4.72
N PHE A 80 1.99 -2.69 4.13
CA PHE A 80 2.19 -3.87 3.32
C PHE A 80 3.22 -4.79 3.98
N SER A 81 2.85 -6.07 4.15
CA SER A 81 3.75 -7.10 4.66
C SER A 81 4.01 -8.11 3.56
N ALA A 82 5.27 -8.24 3.14
CA ALA A 82 5.63 -9.17 2.07
C ALA A 82 5.42 -10.62 2.50
N GLY A 83 4.89 -11.43 1.59
CA GLY A 83 4.74 -12.86 1.80
C GLY A 83 6.04 -13.61 1.56
N SER A 84 6.08 -14.88 1.95
CA SER A 84 7.28 -15.71 1.86
C SER A 84 7.76 -15.88 0.41
N SER A 85 6.85 -16.12 -0.52
CA SER A 85 7.21 -16.29 -1.93
C SER A 85 7.82 -15.01 -2.52
N LEU A 86 7.26 -13.85 -2.18
CA LEU A 86 7.81 -12.58 -2.65
C LEU A 86 9.20 -12.34 -2.06
N LYS A 87 9.39 -12.60 -0.76
CA LYS A 87 10.69 -12.46 -0.11
C LYS A 87 11.75 -13.34 -0.76
N GLN A 88 11.40 -14.56 -1.12
CA GLN A 88 12.29 -15.48 -1.81
C GLN A 88 12.66 -14.99 -3.22
N ALA A 89 11.69 -14.42 -3.93
CA ALA A 89 11.88 -13.95 -5.29
C ALA A 89 12.86 -12.77 -5.39
N VAL A 90 12.91 -11.90 -4.37
CA VAL A 90 13.77 -10.71 -4.38
C VAL A 90 15.08 -10.89 -3.59
N LYS A 91 15.27 -12.07 -3.05
CA LYS A 91 16.42 -12.36 -2.20
C LYS A 91 17.74 -12.45 -2.98
#